data_6550d8573e1fd0319add967d3c75d9d8
#
_entry.id   6550d8573e1fd0319add967d3c75d9d8
#
_cell.length_a   1.000
_cell.length_b   1.000
_cell.length_c   1.000
_cell.angle_alpha   90.00
_cell.angle_beta   90.00
_cell.angle_gamma   90.00
#
_symmetry.space_group_name_H-M   'P 1'
#
loop_
_entity.id
_entity.type
_entity.pdbx_description
1 polymer ?
#
loop_
_entity_poly.entity_id
_entity_poly.type
_entity_poly.pdbx_seq_one_letter_code
_entity_poly.pdbx_strand_id
1 'polypeptide(L)'
;MCDPIKSIANRLRGLREVLELSAQEVAESCHLRVEEYMALESGESDISVNVLQTIARRYGISLDVLMFGEEPKMNAYFITRAGAGVSVERRNAYKYEALASGFRDRKADPFIVTVEPTPADAPMHLNSHEGQEMNYVLEGRLLLSLNGKELMLNVGDSLYFDSSLPHGMKALDGRPVRFLAIIM
;
A
#
# COMPACT_ATOMS: atom_id res chain seq x y z
N MET A 1 13.14 -13.48 13.06
CA MET A 1 11.93 -12.85 12.49
C MET A 1 12.11 -12.76 10.99
N CYS A 2 11.16 -13.23 10.21
CA CYS A 2 11.24 -13.11 8.75
C CYS A 2 11.00 -11.65 8.37
N ASP A 3 11.83 -11.09 7.47
CA ASP A 3 11.66 -9.72 6.97
C ASP A 3 10.37 -9.69 6.11
N PRO A 4 9.35 -8.89 6.47
CA PRO A 4 8.08 -8.84 5.73
C PRO A 4 8.27 -8.47 4.26
N ILE A 5 9.21 -7.56 3.97
CA ILE A 5 9.49 -7.12 2.60
C ILE A 5 10.06 -8.29 1.78
N LYS A 6 10.99 -9.05 2.33
CA LYS A 6 11.53 -10.24 1.67
C LYS A 6 10.48 -11.32 1.46
N SER A 7 9.53 -11.46 2.38
CA SER A 7 8.44 -12.41 2.23
C SER A 7 7.51 -12.03 1.07
N ILE A 8 7.19 -10.74 0.92
CA ILE A 8 6.41 -10.23 -0.21
C ILE A 8 7.21 -10.38 -1.52
N ALA A 9 8.47 -10.00 -1.53
CA ALA A 9 9.36 -10.14 -2.68
C ALA A 9 9.44 -11.59 -3.18
N ASN A 10 9.56 -12.55 -2.26
CA ASN A 10 9.57 -13.97 -2.61
C ASN A 10 8.23 -14.44 -3.22
N ARG A 11 7.09 -13.91 -2.72
CA ARG A 11 5.77 -14.22 -3.29
C ARG A 11 5.59 -13.62 -4.68
N LEU A 12 6.10 -12.40 -4.91
CA LEU A 12 6.12 -11.79 -6.26
C LEU A 12 6.92 -12.62 -7.24
N ARG A 13 8.13 -13.02 -6.83
CA ARG A 13 8.98 -13.90 -7.66
C ARG A 13 8.30 -15.22 -7.96
N GLY A 14 7.75 -15.87 -6.92
CA GLY A 14 7.04 -17.14 -7.09
C GLY A 14 5.84 -17.02 -8.01
N LEU A 15 5.06 -15.93 -7.94
CA LEU A 15 3.96 -15.68 -8.87
C LEU A 15 4.47 -15.56 -10.30
N ARG A 16 5.50 -14.75 -10.55
CA ARG A 16 6.08 -14.59 -11.88
C ARG A 16 6.59 -15.91 -12.46
N GLU A 17 7.30 -16.69 -11.65
CA GLU A 17 7.84 -18.01 -12.06
C GLU A 17 6.72 -19.01 -12.39
N VAL A 18 5.66 -19.06 -11.58
CA VAL A 18 4.49 -19.94 -11.84
C VAL A 18 3.76 -19.54 -13.12
N LEU A 19 3.73 -18.25 -13.44
CA LEU A 19 3.12 -17.75 -14.67
C LEU A 19 4.07 -17.80 -15.88
N GLU A 20 5.30 -18.29 -15.70
CA GLU A 20 6.35 -18.38 -16.74
C GLU A 20 6.66 -17.04 -17.42
N LEU A 21 6.57 -15.94 -16.65
CA LEU A 21 6.81 -14.59 -17.15
C LEU A 21 8.25 -14.13 -16.88
N SER A 22 8.78 -13.30 -17.78
CA SER A 22 10.00 -12.54 -17.53
C SER A 22 9.74 -11.33 -16.62
N ALA A 23 10.79 -10.84 -15.95
CA ALA A 23 10.70 -9.62 -15.17
C ALA A 23 10.30 -8.40 -16.03
N GLN A 24 10.71 -8.41 -17.31
CA GLN A 24 10.35 -7.37 -18.27
C GLN A 24 8.86 -7.37 -18.57
N GLU A 25 8.26 -8.53 -18.84
CA GLU A 25 6.82 -8.64 -19.13
C GLU A 25 5.96 -8.18 -17.95
N VAL A 26 6.35 -8.53 -16.71
CA VAL A 26 5.63 -8.06 -15.52
C VAL A 26 5.80 -6.56 -15.34
N ALA A 27 7.01 -6.03 -15.46
CA ALA A 27 7.28 -4.61 -15.34
C ALA A 27 6.46 -3.79 -16.36
N GLU A 28 6.51 -4.16 -17.64
CA GLU A 28 5.76 -3.50 -18.71
C GLU A 28 4.24 -3.56 -18.46
N SER A 29 3.72 -4.71 -18.00
CA SER A 29 2.29 -4.89 -17.73
C SER A 29 1.79 -4.05 -16.54
N CYS A 30 2.70 -3.63 -15.66
CA CYS A 30 2.41 -2.83 -14.48
C CYS A 30 2.94 -1.39 -14.59
N HIS A 31 3.38 -0.97 -15.77
CA HIS A 31 3.93 0.37 -16.05
C HIS A 31 5.14 0.74 -15.17
N LEU A 32 5.97 -0.27 -14.84
CA LEU A 32 7.22 -0.11 -14.10
C LEU A 32 8.42 -0.25 -15.03
N ARG A 33 9.55 0.33 -14.65
CA ARG A 33 10.83 0.01 -15.28
C ARG A 33 11.29 -1.36 -14.80
N VAL A 34 12.00 -2.08 -15.66
CA VAL A 34 12.50 -3.44 -15.32
C VAL A 34 13.39 -3.43 -14.10
N GLU A 35 14.28 -2.44 -14.00
CA GLU A 35 15.18 -2.30 -12.85
C GLU A 35 14.42 -2.06 -11.54
N GLU A 36 13.34 -1.26 -11.59
CA GLU A 36 12.45 -1.05 -10.45
C GLU A 36 11.78 -2.36 -10.02
N TYR A 37 11.20 -3.10 -10.96
CA TYR A 37 10.56 -4.37 -10.67
C TYR A 37 11.56 -5.40 -10.09
N MET A 38 12.76 -5.49 -10.66
CA MET A 38 13.82 -6.37 -10.15
C MET A 38 14.25 -6.01 -8.72
N ALA A 39 14.34 -4.71 -8.39
CA ALA A 39 14.63 -4.25 -7.04
C ALA A 39 13.50 -4.61 -6.04
N LEU A 40 12.23 -4.66 -6.50
CA LEU A 40 11.11 -5.13 -5.70
C LEU A 40 11.20 -6.64 -5.44
N GLU A 41 11.50 -7.45 -6.46
CA GLU A 41 11.67 -8.90 -6.32
C GLU A 41 12.88 -9.32 -5.49
N SER A 42 13.95 -8.51 -5.47
CA SER A 42 15.11 -8.78 -4.61
C SER A 42 14.87 -8.46 -3.14
N GLY A 43 13.81 -7.68 -2.84
CA GLY A 43 13.53 -7.15 -1.51
C GLY A 43 14.50 -6.06 -1.07
N GLU A 44 15.23 -5.46 -2.02
CA GLU A 44 16.11 -4.31 -1.78
C GLU A 44 15.32 -3.00 -1.68
N SER A 45 14.19 -2.93 -2.41
CA SER A 45 13.26 -1.83 -2.38
C SER A 45 11.98 -2.16 -1.65
N ASP A 46 11.39 -1.15 -1.02
CA ASP A 46 10.06 -1.25 -0.43
C ASP A 46 8.99 -1.34 -1.53
N ILE A 47 8.04 -2.25 -1.34
CA ILE A 47 6.99 -2.51 -2.32
C ILE A 47 5.74 -1.75 -1.90
N SER A 48 5.27 -0.80 -2.73
CA SER A 48 4.05 -0.07 -2.42
C SER A 48 2.82 -0.97 -2.51
N VAL A 49 1.84 -0.76 -1.62
CA VAL A 49 0.54 -1.47 -1.69
C VAL A 49 -0.06 -1.29 -3.09
N ASN A 50 0.13 -0.13 -3.68
CA ASN A 50 -0.36 0.22 -5.00
C ASN A 50 0.27 -0.65 -6.10
N VAL A 51 1.58 -0.88 -6.06
CA VAL A 51 2.26 -1.79 -6.98
C VAL A 51 1.74 -3.22 -6.79
N LEU A 52 1.58 -3.67 -5.55
CA LEU A 52 1.01 -4.99 -5.24
C LEU A 52 -0.42 -5.10 -5.75
N GLN A 53 -1.24 -4.06 -5.60
CA GLN A 53 -2.62 -4.04 -6.09
C GLN A 53 -2.67 -4.10 -7.63
N THR A 54 -1.81 -3.35 -8.32
CA THR A 54 -1.69 -3.38 -9.78
C THR A 54 -1.32 -4.79 -10.27
N ILE A 55 -0.32 -5.43 -9.64
CA ILE A 55 0.09 -6.80 -9.94
C ILE A 55 -1.05 -7.78 -9.65
N ALA A 56 -1.69 -7.67 -8.49
CA ALA A 56 -2.80 -8.53 -8.08
C ALA A 56 -3.95 -8.47 -9.08
N ARG A 57 -4.39 -7.27 -9.47
CA ARG A 57 -5.44 -7.06 -10.49
C ARG A 57 -5.02 -7.61 -11.85
N ARG A 58 -3.80 -7.34 -12.29
CA ARG A 58 -3.29 -7.77 -13.60
C ARG A 58 -3.31 -9.28 -13.76
N TYR A 59 -2.94 -9.99 -12.72
CA TYR A 59 -2.80 -11.47 -12.76
C TYR A 59 -3.95 -12.21 -12.08
N GLY A 60 -5.02 -11.51 -11.68
CA GLY A 60 -6.25 -12.10 -11.16
C GLY A 60 -6.08 -12.82 -9.81
N ILE A 61 -5.13 -12.35 -8.98
CA ILE A 61 -4.92 -12.88 -7.62
C ILE A 61 -5.37 -11.88 -6.57
N SER A 62 -5.64 -12.36 -5.36
CA SER A 62 -5.96 -11.47 -4.24
C SER A 62 -4.71 -10.70 -3.78
N LEU A 63 -4.87 -9.41 -3.47
CA LEU A 63 -3.83 -8.61 -2.81
C LEU A 63 -3.34 -9.27 -1.51
N ASP A 64 -4.25 -9.93 -0.77
CA ASP A 64 -3.92 -10.62 0.48
C ASP A 64 -2.93 -11.77 0.27
N VAL A 65 -3.04 -12.49 -0.84
CA VAL A 65 -2.09 -13.55 -1.20
C VAL A 65 -0.68 -12.97 -1.35
N LEU A 66 -0.54 -11.81 -2.00
CA LEU A 66 0.76 -11.15 -2.13
C LEU A 66 1.26 -10.59 -0.79
N MET A 67 0.40 -9.89 -0.05
CA MET A 67 0.79 -9.23 1.20
C MET A 67 1.01 -10.23 2.34
N PHE A 68 0.14 -11.22 2.49
CA PHE A 68 0.08 -12.07 3.69
C PHE A 68 0.32 -13.56 3.40
N GLY A 69 0.23 -13.98 2.15
CA GLY A 69 0.38 -15.39 1.74
C GLY A 69 -0.86 -16.25 1.98
N GLU A 70 -2.00 -15.63 2.30
CA GLU A 70 -3.25 -16.33 2.60
C GLU A 70 -4.39 -15.87 1.70
N GLU A 71 -5.24 -16.81 1.28
CA GLU A 71 -6.45 -16.48 0.54
C GLU A 71 -7.58 -16.05 1.49
N PRO A 72 -8.38 -15.03 1.11
CA PRO A 72 -9.58 -14.65 1.85
C PRO A 72 -10.60 -15.80 1.89
N LYS A 73 -11.20 -16.04 3.06
CA LYS A 73 -12.13 -17.19 3.28
C LYS A 73 -13.57 -16.77 3.53
N MET A 74 -13.82 -15.51 3.92
CA MET A 74 -15.15 -15.01 4.29
C MET A 74 -15.78 -14.24 3.13
N ASN A 75 -17.09 -14.45 2.90
CA ASN A 75 -17.83 -13.80 1.81
C ASN A 75 -19.09 -13.04 2.25
N ALA A 76 -19.46 -13.12 3.52
CA ALA A 76 -20.63 -12.43 4.06
C ALA A 76 -20.27 -11.26 4.98
N TYR A 77 -19.33 -11.47 5.89
CA TYR A 77 -18.78 -10.45 6.77
C TYR A 77 -17.37 -10.85 7.22
N PHE A 78 -16.59 -9.86 7.62
CA PHE A 78 -15.30 -10.06 8.27
C PHE A 78 -15.12 -9.02 9.38
N ILE A 79 -14.66 -9.46 10.54
CA ILE A 79 -14.45 -8.58 11.69
C ILE A 79 -12.95 -8.56 12.01
N THR A 80 -12.35 -7.40 11.88
CA THR A 80 -11.02 -7.12 12.43
C THR A 80 -11.18 -6.45 13.78
N ARG A 81 -10.76 -7.09 14.85
CA ARG A 81 -10.78 -6.49 16.19
C ARG A 81 -9.69 -5.42 16.30
N ALA A 82 -9.89 -4.45 17.18
CA ALA A 82 -8.92 -3.37 17.39
C ALA A 82 -7.52 -3.93 17.66
N GLY A 83 -6.54 -3.48 16.88
CA GLY A 83 -5.15 -3.92 16.96
C GLY A 83 -4.86 -5.35 16.47
N ALA A 84 -5.84 -6.03 15.88
CA ALA A 84 -5.69 -7.39 15.35
C ALA A 84 -5.63 -7.44 13.81
N GLY A 85 -5.55 -6.30 13.16
CA GLY A 85 -5.35 -6.22 11.71
C GLY A 85 -3.98 -6.77 11.31
N VAL A 86 -3.93 -7.43 10.16
CA VAL A 86 -2.66 -7.92 9.62
C VAL A 86 -1.81 -6.72 9.23
N SER A 87 -0.67 -6.57 9.87
CA SER A 87 0.21 -5.42 9.69
C SER A 87 1.41 -5.74 8.82
N VAL A 88 1.73 -4.82 7.91
CA VAL A 88 2.97 -4.80 7.16
C VAL A 88 3.72 -3.52 7.50
N GLU A 89 4.84 -3.65 8.17
CA GLU A 89 5.77 -2.54 8.38
C GLU A 89 6.68 -2.39 7.17
N ARG A 90 6.81 -1.17 6.71
CA ARG A 90 7.59 -0.82 5.53
C ARG A 90 8.77 0.06 5.93
N ARG A 91 9.89 -0.06 5.20
CA ARG A 91 11.13 0.68 5.50
C ARG A 91 11.00 2.20 5.41
N ASN A 92 9.98 2.69 4.71
CA ASN A 92 9.79 4.12 4.41
C ASN A 92 8.77 4.79 5.32
N ALA A 93 8.87 4.61 6.62
CA ALA A 93 8.05 5.29 7.62
C ALA A 93 6.52 5.04 7.53
N TYR A 94 6.08 4.04 6.74
CA TYR A 94 4.68 3.69 6.61
C TYR A 94 4.40 2.30 7.19
N LYS A 95 3.37 2.23 8.03
CA LYS A 95 2.81 0.98 8.53
C LYS A 95 1.37 0.85 8.07
N TYR A 96 1.06 -0.25 7.43
CA TYR A 96 -0.30 -0.58 6.97
C TYR A 96 -0.87 -1.69 7.83
N GLU A 97 -2.09 -1.48 8.34
CA GLU A 97 -2.87 -2.49 9.03
C GLU A 97 -4.14 -2.76 8.23
N ALA A 98 -4.23 -3.95 7.60
CA ALA A 98 -5.36 -4.33 6.78
C ALA A 98 -6.59 -4.64 7.65
N LEU A 99 -7.72 -4.02 7.33
CA LEU A 99 -8.96 -4.17 8.10
C LEU A 99 -9.92 -5.22 7.51
N ALA A 100 -9.68 -5.69 6.30
CA ALA A 100 -10.57 -6.63 5.62
C ALA A 100 -9.83 -7.77 4.90
N SER A 101 -8.64 -8.15 5.39
CA SER A 101 -7.77 -9.15 4.74
C SER A 101 -8.43 -10.52 4.52
N GLY A 102 -9.38 -10.91 5.36
CA GLY A 102 -10.09 -12.18 5.23
C GLY A 102 -11.41 -12.11 4.44
N PHE A 103 -11.79 -10.96 3.87
CA PHE A 103 -13.02 -10.82 3.09
C PHE A 103 -12.76 -11.03 1.59
N ARG A 104 -13.47 -11.99 0.99
CA ARG A 104 -13.30 -12.37 -0.43
C ARG A 104 -13.96 -11.34 -1.36
N ASP A 105 -13.34 -11.11 -2.52
CA ASP A 105 -13.88 -10.29 -3.63
C ASP A 105 -14.34 -8.89 -3.20
N ARG A 106 -13.66 -8.30 -2.20
CA ARG A 106 -13.95 -6.95 -1.75
C ARG A 106 -13.68 -5.93 -2.85
N LYS A 107 -14.46 -4.86 -2.88
CA LYS A 107 -14.40 -3.79 -3.87
C LYS A 107 -13.51 -2.61 -3.44
N ALA A 108 -13.07 -2.65 -2.19
CA ALA A 108 -12.18 -1.66 -1.61
C ALA A 108 -11.25 -2.32 -0.59
N ASP A 109 -10.05 -1.79 -0.47
CA ASP A 109 -9.03 -2.21 0.46
C ASP A 109 -8.89 -1.19 1.61
N PRO A 110 -9.56 -1.42 2.76
CA PRO A 110 -9.46 -0.52 3.91
C PRO A 110 -8.21 -0.84 4.75
N PHE A 111 -7.44 0.20 5.07
CA PHE A 111 -6.26 0.13 5.93
C PHE A 111 -6.30 1.21 7.01
N ILE A 112 -5.74 0.91 8.17
CA ILE A 112 -5.17 1.95 9.02
C ILE A 112 -3.72 2.16 8.58
N VAL A 113 -3.43 3.39 8.19
CA VAL A 113 -2.08 3.79 7.80
C VAL A 113 -1.49 4.64 8.92
N THR A 114 -0.30 4.27 9.36
CA THR A 114 0.52 5.10 10.25
C THR A 114 1.71 5.63 9.47
N VAL A 115 1.90 6.94 9.50
CA VAL A 115 3.08 7.60 8.93
C VAL A 115 3.92 8.14 10.07
N GLU A 116 5.15 7.65 10.17
CA GLU A 116 6.11 8.13 11.16
C GLU A 116 6.68 9.49 10.74
N PRO A 117 7.03 10.36 11.71
CA PRO A 117 7.63 11.64 11.40
C PRO A 117 9.02 11.46 10.75
N THR A 118 9.27 12.21 9.70
CA THR A 118 10.55 12.28 9.01
C THR A 118 11.14 13.69 9.16
N PRO A 119 12.45 13.87 8.97
CA PRO A 119 13.05 15.20 8.92
C PRO A 119 12.30 16.12 7.95
N ALA A 120 12.22 17.41 8.28
CA ALA A 120 11.46 18.38 7.48
C ALA A 120 11.96 18.49 6.03
N ASP A 121 13.27 18.35 5.84
CA ASP A 121 13.98 18.39 4.55
C ASP A 121 14.00 17.04 3.81
N ALA A 122 13.53 15.96 4.45
CA ALA A 122 13.46 14.67 3.77
C ALA A 122 12.49 14.76 2.57
N PRO A 123 12.88 14.20 1.40
CA PRO A 123 12.00 14.22 0.23
C PRO A 123 10.72 13.44 0.49
N MET A 124 9.59 13.96 0.00
CA MET A 124 8.33 13.22 0.00
C MET A 124 8.36 12.19 -1.14
N HIS A 125 8.13 10.94 -0.80
CA HIS A 125 7.97 9.90 -1.81
C HIS A 125 6.57 10.00 -2.43
N LEU A 126 6.52 10.09 -3.76
CA LEU A 126 5.26 10.15 -4.49
C LEU A 126 4.95 8.79 -5.10
N ASN A 127 3.69 8.39 -5.03
CA ASN A 127 3.11 7.21 -5.65
C ASN A 127 1.95 7.61 -6.55
N SER A 128 1.54 6.71 -7.43
CA SER A 128 0.28 6.79 -8.17
C SER A 128 -0.22 5.37 -8.44
N HIS A 129 -1.53 5.19 -8.54
CA HIS A 129 -2.16 3.93 -8.91
C HIS A 129 -3.54 4.18 -9.51
N GLU A 130 -4.03 3.23 -10.29
CA GLU A 130 -5.40 3.32 -10.83
C GLU A 130 -6.44 3.28 -9.72
N GLY A 131 -7.56 3.94 -9.96
CA GLY A 131 -8.71 3.94 -9.10
C GLY A 131 -8.83 5.21 -8.27
N GLN A 132 -9.38 5.07 -7.10
CA GLN A 132 -9.69 6.18 -6.21
C GLN A 132 -9.26 5.83 -4.79
N GLU A 133 -8.96 6.84 -4.02
CA GLU A 133 -8.61 6.67 -2.61
C GLU A 133 -9.37 7.68 -1.74
N MET A 134 -9.83 7.20 -0.58
CA MET A 134 -10.39 8.04 0.47
C MET A 134 -9.50 7.95 1.69
N ASN A 135 -9.13 9.09 2.25
CA ASN A 135 -8.42 9.19 3.51
C ASN A 135 -9.27 9.93 4.56
N TYR A 136 -9.28 9.42 5.79
CA TYR A 136 -9.91 10.06 6.94
C TYR A 136 -8.94 10.08 8.12
N VAL A 137 -8.57 11.27 8.59
CA VAL A 137 -7.54 11.42 9.63
C VAL A 137 -8.12 11.08 11.01
N LEU A 138 -7.47 10.14 11.69
CA LEU A 138 -7.84 9.65 13.02
C LEU A 138 -7.01 10.30 14.13
N GLU A 139 -5.69 10.46 13.89
CA GLU A 139 -4.75 11.01 14.86
C GLU A 139 -3.67 11.81 14.14
N GLY A 140 -3.18 12.87 14.78
CA GLY A 140 -2.10 13.69 14.25
C GLY A 140 -2.53 14.63 13.14
N ARG A 141 -1.56 15.14 12.37
CA ARG A 141 -1.77 16.08 11.26
C ARG A 141 -1.04 15.59 10.03
N LEU A 142 -1.77 15.47 8.94
CA LEU A 142 -1.29 14.92 7.68
C LEU A 142 -1.01 16.03 6.67
N LEU A 143 0.19 16.06 6.10
CA LEU A 143 0.48 16.77 4.85
C LEU A 143 0.35 15.77 3.71
N LEU A 144 -0.60 16.01 2.81
CA LEU A 144 -0.79 15.23 1.60
C LEU A 144 -0.44 16.10 0.38
N SER A 145 0.50 15.65 -0.43
CA SER A 145 0.77 16.24 -1.74
C SER A 145 -0.04 15.48 -2.79
N LEU A 146 -0.81 16.20 -3.58
CA LEU A 146 -1.61 15.65 -4.68
C LEU A 146 -1.36 16.47 -5.94
N ASN A 147 -0.74 15.86 -6.93
CA ASN A 147 -0.39 16.51 -8.21
C ASN A 147 0.31 17.88 -8.02
N GLY A 148 1.25 17.93 -7.08
CA GLY A 148 2.01 19.15 -6.74
C GLY A 148 1.29 20.15 -5.83
N LYS A 149 0.04 19.88 -5.44
CA LYS A 149 -0.70 20.69 -4.47
C LYS A 149 -0.57 20.10 -3.07
N GLU A 150 -0.17 20.91 -2.12
CA GLU A 150 -0.10 20.52 -0.71
C GLU A 150 -1.42 20.77 0.03
N LEU A 151 -1.91 19.75 0.69
CA LEU A 151 -3.15 19.77 1.46
C LEU A 151 -2.83 19.36 2.90
N MET A 152 -3.16 20.21 3.86
CA MET A 152 -3.04 19.88 5.29
C MET A 152 -4.38 19.38 5.80
N LEU A 153 -4.38 18.19 6.40
CA LEU A 153 -5.56 17.55 6.97
C LEU A 153 -5.37 17.39 8.48
N ASN A 154 -6.37 17.79 9.23
CA ASN A 154 -6.45 17.64 10.68
C ASN A 154 -7.32 16.42 11.04
N VAL A 155 -7.29 16.04 12.31
CA VAL A 155 -8.19 14.99 12.83
C VAL A 155 -9.64 15.31 12.49
N GLY A 156 -10.36 14.34 11.91
CA GLY A 156 -11.73 14.47 11.44
C GLY A 156 -11.88 14.94 9.99
N ASP A 157 -10.81 15.43 9.36
CA ASP A 157 -10.85 15.79 7.95
C ASP A 157 -10.82 14.53 7.08
N SER A 158 -11.50 14.60 5.93
CA SER A 158 -11.47 13.57 4.90
C SER A 158 -11.08 14.15 3.54
N LEU A 159 -10.39 13.35 2.75
CA LEU A 159 -10.07 13.64 1.37
C LEU A 159 -10.43 12.44 0.49
N TYR A 160 -11.10 12.70 -0.61
CA TYR A 160 -11.38 11.71 -1.65
C TYR A 160 -10.75 12.21 -2.96
N PHE A 161 -9.96 11.36 -3.62
CA PHE A 161 -9.19 11.80 -4.78
C PHE A 161 -8.98 10.68 -5.80
N ASP A 162 -8.65 11.10 -7.02
CA ASP A 162 -8.17 10.23 -8.10
C ASP A 162 -6.72 9.84 -7.80
N SER A 163 -6.52 8.59 -7.45
CA SER A 163 -5.22 8.05 -7.07
C SER A 163 -4.27 7.81 -8.25
N SER A 164 -4.72 7.99 -9.48
CA SER A 164 -3.84 8.02 -10.67
C SER A 164 -2.94 9.26 -10.71
N LEU A 165 -3.31 10.31 -9.96
CA LEU A 165 -2.49 11.50 -9.79
C LEU A 165 -1.34 11.23 -8.82
N PRO A 166 -0.13 11.76 -9.09
CA PRO A 166 0.99 11.65 -8.17
C PRO A 166 0.62 12.20 -6.79
N HIS A 167 0.75 11.36 -5.76
CA HIS A 167 0.42 11.73 -4.39
C HIS A 167 1.44 11.17 -3.41
N GLY A 168 1.61 11.85 -2.27
CA GLY A 168 2.49 11.44 -1.20
C GLY A 168 2.06 12.06 0.13
N MET A 169 2.59 11.53 1.21
CA MET A 169 2.13 11.87 2.56
C MET A 169 3.30 12.07 3.52
N LYS A 170 3.15 13.01 4.44
CA LYS A 170 4.06 13.24 5.57
C LYS A 170 3.30 13.49 6.85
N ALA A 171 3.83 12.99 7.95
CA ALA A 171 3.41 13.39 9.28
C ALA A 171 3.98 14.77 9.62
N LEU A 172 3.15 15.63 10.18
CA LEU A 172 3.52 16.96 10.63
C LEU A 172 3.80 16.98 12.15
N ASP A 173 4.31 18.11 12.62
CA ASP A 173 4.51 18.41 14.06
C ASP A 173 5.45 17.43 14.80
N GLY A 174 6.29 16.68 14.05
CA GLY A 174 7.21 15.70 14.65
C GLY A 174 6.50 14.55 15.38
N ARG A 175 5.25 14.27 15.07
CA ARG A 175 4.44 13.21 15.65
C ARG A 175 3.86 12.31 14.56
N PRO A 176 3.65 11.02 14.83
CA PRO A 176 2.98 10.13 13.90
C PRO A 176 1.58 10.63 13.55
N VAL A 177 1.17 10.36 12.32
CA VAL A 177 -0.22 10.54 11.89
C VAL A 177 -0.82 9.18 11.60
N ARG A 178 -2.09 8.99 11.99
CA ARG A 178 -2.88 7.80 11.68
C ARG A 178 -4.15 8.18 10.95
N PHE A 179 -4.45 7.48 9.89
CA PHE A 179 -5.64 7.71 9.10
C PHE A 179 -6.20 6.40 8.54
N LEU A 180 -7.49 6.37 8.29
CA LEU A 180 -8.15 5.33 7.52
C LEU A 180 -7.91 5.65 6.03
N ALA A 181 -7.30 4.73 5.30
CA ALA A 181 -7.23 4.74 3.85
C ALA A 181 -8.18 3.69 3.29
N ILE A 182 -8.97 4.06 2.28
CA ILE A 182 -9.82 3.14 1.52
C ILE A 182 -9.39 3.25 0.06
N ILE A 183 -8.76 2.21 -0.46
CA ILE A 183 -8.26 2.13 -1.83
C ILE A 183 -9.27 1.34 -2.66
N MET A 184 -9.68 1.90 -3.82
CA MET A 184 -10.74 1.33 -4.67
C MET A 184 -10.27 1.13 -6.10
#